data_80454c4b16f9c67f49691891c79895d0
#
_entry.id   80454c4b16f9c67f49691891c79895d0
#
_cell.length_a   1.000
_cell.length_b   1.000
_cell.length_c   1.000
_cell.angle_alpha   90.00
_cell.angle_beta   90.00
_cell.angle_gamma   90.00
#
_symmetry.space_group_name_H-M   'P 1'
#
loop_
_entity.id
_entity.type
_entity.pdbx_description
1 polymer ?
#
loop_
_entity_poly.entity_id
_entity_poly.type
_entity_poly.pdbx_seq_one_letter_code
_entity_poly.pdbx_strand_id
1 'polypeptide(L)'
;MSAGRLELKVGLFVTVLLGLAAIMSIKFNETGFGLRKTYSLKLQAQNAGSIIPDSSVMMSGVKIGYVDKIDLQGDKGKVYIKVRLYPEYRDQVCHGSVFRIKSSGFLGDQYIAVQPSVTLGDPIKSGEIYECEGPFDVEQIVRKVDDLV
;
A
#
# COMPACT_ATOMS: atom_id res chain seq x y z
N MET A 1 31.91 -50.59 -0.81
CA MET A 1 30.83 -50.48 0.18
C MET A 1 30.80 -49.07 0.83
N SER A 2 30.87 -48.00 0.06
CA SER A 2 30.88 -46.60 0.59
C SER A 2 29.94 -45.63 -0.15
N ALA A 3 29.23 -46.12 -1.17
CA ALA A 3 28.33 -45.27 -1.98
C ALA A 3 27.16 -44.72 -1.13
N GLY A 4 26.49 -45.54 -0.32
CA GLY A 4 25.35 -45.11 0.46
C GLY A 4 25.62 -44.03 1.52
N ARG A 5 26.85 -43.92 2.02
CA ARG A 5 27.26 -42.86 2.95
C ARG A 5 27.48 -41.52 2.26
N LEU A 6 27.91 -41.57 1.00
CA LEU A 6 28.08 -40.36 0.20
C LEU A 6 26.73 -39.80 -0.25
N GLU A 7 25.82 -40.67 -0.69
CA GLU A 7 24.45 -40.31 -1.06
C GLU A 7 23.67 -39.70 0.10
N LEU A 8 23.81 -40.28 1.31
CA LEU A 8 23.18 -39.74 2.52
C LEU A 8 23.73 -38.34 2.86
N LYS A 9 25.04 -38.12 2.74
CA LYS A 9 25.66 -36.82 3.01
C LYS A 9 25.21 -35.75 1.99
N VAL A 10 25.16 -36.13 0.70
CA VAL A 10 24.70 -35.24 -0.35
C VAL A 10 23.20 -34.92 -0.19
N GLY A 11 22.38 -35.92 0.13
CA GLY A 11 20.97 -35.72 0.39
C GLY A 11 20.71 -34.80 1.58
N LEU A 12 21.45 -34.99 2.69
CA LEU A 12 21.37 -34.12 3.86
C LEU A 12 21.79 -32.67 3.53
N PHE A 13 22.87 -32.51 2.76
CA PHE A 13 23.37 -31.19 2.37
C PHE A 13 22.35 -30.45 1.50
N VAL A 14 21.76 -31.12 0.50
CA VAL A 14 20.73 -30.52 -0.38
C VAL A 14 19.49 -30.15 0.44
N THR A 15 19.05 -30.99 1.38
CA THR A 15 17.91 -30.69 2.25
C THR A 15 18.15 -29.46 3.12
N VAL A 16 19.35 -29.33 3.68
CA VAL A 16 19.75 -28.16 4.49
C VAL A 16 19.79 -26.89 3.61
N LEU A 17 20.35 -26.97 2.41
CA LEU A 17 20.37 -25.83 1.48
C LEU A 17 18.96 -25.38 1.07
N LEU A 18 18.08 -26.33 0.75
CA LEU A 18 16.68 -26.01 0.43
C LEU A 18 15.95 -25.40 1.61
N GLY A 19 16.16 -25.92 2.81
CA GLY A 19 15.61 -25.34 4.03
C GLY A 19 16.10 -23.91 4.28
N LEU A 20 17.40 -23.66 4.08
CA LEU A 20 17.98 -22.34 4.23
C LEU A 20 17.43 -21.36 3.17
N ALA A 21 17.31 -21.80 1.92
CA ALA A 21 16.73 -21.01 0.84
C ALA A 21 15.26 -20.66 1.12
N ALA A 22 14.48 -21.62 1.62
CA ALA A 22 13.09 -21.38 2.01
C ALA A 22 12.99 -20.36 3.15
N ILE A 23 13.83 -20.48 4.18
CA ILE A 23 13.87 -19.52 5.30
C ILE A 23 14.29 -18.13 4.79
N MET A 24 15.28 -18.05 3.93
CA MET A 24 15.68 -16.78 3.33
C MET A 24 14.57 -16.18 2.48
N SER A 25 13.90 -16.97 1.66
CA SER A 25 12.77 -16.51 0.84
C SER A 25 11.65 -15.92 1.69
N ILE A 26 11.35 -16.53 2.83
CA ILE A 26 10.33 -16.01 3.78
C ILE A 26 10.82 -14.72 4.44
N LYS A 27 12.09 -14.65 4.79
CA LYS A 27 12.69 -13.45 5.42
C LYS A 27 12.81 -12.25 4.47
N PHE A 28 13.11 -12.51 3.19
CA PHE A 28 13.22 -11.46 2.17
C PHE A 28 11.87 -11.05 1.58
N ASN A 29 10.82 -11.83 1.79
CA ASN A 29 9.48 -11.42 1.41
C ASN A 29 8.95 -10.40 2.43
N GLU A 30 9.47 -9.17 2.35
CA GLU A 30 8.97 -8.03 3.15
C GLU A 30 7.53 -7.66 2.80
N THR A 31 6.98 -8.28 1.79
CA THR A 31 5.60 -8.12 1.34
C THR A 31 4.68 -9.04 2.14
N GLY A 32 4.21 -8.57 3.27
CA GLY A 32 2.90 -8.91 3.76
C GLY A 32 2.72 -10.10 4.69
N PHE A 33 3.69 -10.96 4.93
CA PHE A 33 3.63 -11.91 6.07
C PHE A 33 4.30 -11.37 7.33
N GLY A 34 4.35 -10.04 7.43
CA GLY A 34 4.90 -9.35 8.57
C GLY A 34 4.00 -9.48 9.78
N LEU A 35 4.53 -10.02 10.85
CA LEU A 35 4.05 -9.92 12.23
C LEU A 35 3.94 -8.47 12.74
N ARG A 36 4.09 -7.48 11.86
CA ARG A 36 3.84 -6.09 12.19
C ARG A 36 2.34 -5.88 12.30
N LYS A 37 1.88 -5.57 13.49
CA LYS A 37 0.52 -5.11 13.71
C LYS A 37 0.31 -3.89 12.81
N THR A 38 -0.58 -4.00 11.84
CA THR A 38 -0.99 -2.89 10.98
C THR A 38 -2.46 -2.62 11.26
N TYR A 39 -2.88 -1.38 11.12
CA TYR A 39 -4.31 -1.06 11.12
C TYR A 39 -4.77 -0.77 9.69
N SER A 40 -5.97 -1.21 9.37
CA SER A 40 -6.53 -1.08 8.03
C SER A 40 -7.52 0.07 7.97
N LEU A 41 -7.42 0.88 6.92
CA LEU A 41 -8.41 1.87 6.55
C LEU A 41 -9.00 1.53 5.19
N LYS A 42 -10.23 1.98 4.95
CA LYS A 42 -10.86 1.93 3.64
C LYS A 42 -10.92 3.35 3.08
N LEU A 43 -10.35 3.53 1.91
CA LEU A 43 -10.45 4.79 1.17
C LEU A 43 -11.43 4.60 0.02
N GLN A 44 -12.32 5.56 -0.17
CA GLN A 44 -13.25 5.59 -1.29
C GLN A 44 -12.79 6.65 -2.27
N ALA A 45 -12.54 6.25 -3.52
CA ALA A 45 -12.17 7.14 -4.61
C ALA A 45 -13.13 6.98 -5.80
N GLN A 46 -13.28 8.01 -6.60
CA GLN A 46 -14.00 7.91 -7.87
C GLN A 46 -13.15 7.25 -8.95
N ASN A 47 -11.83 7.45 -8.87
CA ASN A 47 -10.85 6.87 -9.78
C ASN A 47 -9.60 6.50 -8.99
N ALA A 48 -9.14 5.26 -9.12
CA ALA A 48 -7.92 4.78 -8.46
C ALA A 48 -6.65 5.12 -9.25
N GLY A 49 -6.79 5.65 -10.48
CA GLY A 49 -5.64 5.87 -11.35
C GLY A 49 -4.88 4.58 -11.63
N SER A 50 -3.58 4.62 -11.49
CA SER A 50 -2.67 3.48 -11.65
C SER A 50 -2.17 2.92 -10.31
N ILE A 51 -2.92 3.13 -9.23
CA ILE A 51 -2.62 2.50 -7.93
C ILE A 51 -2.79 1.00 -8.06
N ILE A 52 -1.81 0.26 -7.56
CA ILE A 52 -1.79 -1.21 -7.52
C ILE A 52 -1.61 -1.67 -6.07
N PRO A 53 -1.89 -2.94 -5.75
CA PRO A 53 -1.48 -3.52 -4.48
C PRO A 53 0.02 -3.27 -4.23
N ASP A 54 0.41 -3.09 -2.98
CA ASP A 54 1.75 -2.69 -2.52
C ASP A 54 2.19 -1.26 -2.87
N SER A 55 1.38 -0.47 -3.58
CA SER A 55 1.63 0.97 -3.73
C SER A 55 1.84 1.62 -2.37
N SER A 56 2.79 2.53 -2.28
CA SER A 56 3.15 3.18 -1.02
C SER A 56 2.07 4.15 -0.54
N VAL A 57 1.87 4.21 0.76
CA VAL A 57 1.15 5.30 1.42
C VAL A 57 2.18 6.17 2.11
N MET A 58 2.21 7.45 1.77
CA MET A 58 3.25 8.38 2.21
C MET A 58 2.64 9.61 2.89
N MET A 59 3.28 10.08 3.95
CA MET A 59 2.96 11.33 4.62
C MET A 59 4.21 12.17 4.73
N SER A 60 4.18 13.39 4.20
CA SER A 60 5.35 14.30 4.20
C SER A 60 6.64 13.65 3.64
N GLY A 61 6.52 12.75 2.65
CA GLY A 61 7.66 12.04 2.05
C GLY A 61 8.10 10.77 2.78
N VAL A 62 7.49 10.44 3.92
CA VAL A 62 7.78 9.23 4.69
C VAL A 62 6.76 8.14 4.38
N LYS A 63 7.23 6.91 4.12
CA LYS A 63 6.34 5.76 3.92
C LYS A 63 5.73 5.34 5.25
N ILE A 64 4.42 5.53 5.38
CA ILE A 64 3.65 5.19 6.57
C ILE A 64 2.79 3.94 6.42
N GLY A 65 2.77 3.36 5.22
CA GLY A 65 1.97 2.18 4.94
C GLY A 65 2.01 1.76 3.48
N TYR A 66 1.07 0.91 3.10
CA TYR A 66 0.92 0.39 1.74
C TYR A 66 -0.53 0.04 1.41
N VAL A 67 -0.83 -0.08 0.14
CA VAL A 67 -2.12 -0.53 -0.39
C VAL A 67 -2.21 -2.05 -0.27
N ASP A 68 -3.23 -2.55 0.43
CA ASP A 68 -3.47 -3.99 0.61
C ASP A 68 -4.28 -4.56 -0.55
N LYS A 69 -5.39 -3.91 -0.88
CA LYS A 69 -6.34 -4.39 -1.89
C LYS A 69 -7.13 -3.22 -2.51
N ILE A 70 -7.52 -3.42 -3.77
CA ILE A 70 -8.38 -2.48 -4.49
C ILE A 70 -9.61 -3.25 -4.96
N ASP A 71 -10.78 -2.79 -4.58
CA ASP A 71 -12.06 -3.39 -4.94
C ASP A 71 -12.93 -2.36 -5.70
N LEU A 72 -13.39 -2.73 -6.89
CA LEU A 72 -14.35 -1.94 -7.64
C LEU A 72 -15.77 -2.40 -7.27
N GLN A 73 -16.57 -1.51 -6.72
CA GLN A 73 -17.96 -1.83 -6.39
C GLN A 73 -18.88 -1.41 -7.54
N GLY A 74 -19.51 -2.41 -8.17
CA GLY A 74 -20.19 -2.30 -9.46
C GLY A 74 -21.37 -1.33 -9.56
N ASP A 75 -22.07 -1.03 -8.46
CA ASP A 75 -23.35 -0.27 -8.53
C ASP A 75 -23.20 1.24 -8.71
N LYS A 76 -22.01 1.82 -8.47
CA LYS A 76 -21.82 3.29 -8.56
C LYS A 76 -20.48 3.71 -9.14
N GLY A 77 -19.67 2.80 -9.73
CA GLY A 77 -18.36 3.14 -10.28
C GLY A 77 -17.35 3.65 -9.23
N LYS A 78 -17.59 3.38 -7.95
CA LYS A 78 -16.70 3.79 -6.87
C LYS A 78 -15.66 2.71 -6.61
N VAL A 79 -14.44 3.15 -6.36
CA VAL A 79 -13.32 2.28 -6.04
C VAL A 79 -13.05 2.35 -4.54
N TYR A 80 -12.94 1.19 -3.92
CA TYR A 80 -12.54 1.08 -2.52
C TYR A 80 -11.11 0.56 -2.46
N ILE A 81 -10.24 1.35 -1.84
CA ILE A 81 -8.83 1.05 -1.66
C ILE A 81 -8.62 0.73 -0.20
N LYS A 82 -8.28 -0.52 0.10
CA LYS A 82 -7.89 -0.92 1.45
C LYS A 82 -6.41 -0.65 1.63
N VAL A 83 -6.08 0.19 2.58
CA VAL A 83 -4.70 0.52 2.94
C VAL A 83 -4.35 -0.05 4.31
N ARG A 84 -3.10 -0.42 4.48
CA ARG A 84 -2.53 -0.82 5.77
C ARG A 84 -1.50 0.20 6.19
N LEU A 85 -1.68 0.76 7.37
CA LEU A 85 -0.79 1.75 7.95
C LEU A 85 -0.01 1.14 9.11
N TYR A 86 1.21 1.58 9.27
CA TYR A 86 2.06 1.16 10.39
C TYR A 86 1.59 1.81 11.69
N PRO A 87 1.55 1.08 12.81
CA PRO A 87 1.02 1.58 14.07
C PRO A 87 1.82 2.74 14.65
N GLU A 88 3.09 2.86 14.27
CA GLU A 88 4.01 3.94 14.66
C GLU A 88 3.48 5.33 14.26
N TYR A 89 2.69 5.39 13.18
CA TYR A 89 2.14 6.64 12.63
C TYR A 89 0.66 6.85 12.93
N ARG A 90 0.07 6.02 13.80
CA ARG A 90 -1.36 6.04 14.09
C ARG A 90 -1.83 7.40 14.64
N ASP A 91 -1.05 7.98 15.52
CA ASP A 91 -1.41 9.24 16.18
C ASP A 91 -1.23 10.46 15.25
N GLN A 92 -0.55 10.27 14.13
CA GLN A 92 -0.32 11.33 13.13
C GLN A 92 -1.41 11.36 12.05
N VAL A 93 -2.14 10.26 11.89
CA VAL A 93 -3.25 10.15 10.94
C VAL A 93 -4.57 10.31 11.70
N CYS A 94 -5.04 11.55 11.78
CA CYS A 94 -6.20 11.95 12.55
C CYS A 94 -7.41 12.24 11.65
N HIS A 95 -8.58 12.34 12.25
CA HIS A 95 -9.77 12.85 11.58
C HIS A 95 -9.49 14.23 10.98
N GLY A 96 -9.84 14.42 9.69
CA GLY A 96 -9.49 15.62 8.94
C GLY A 96 -8.22 15.51 8.11
N SER A 97 -7.48 14.38 8.21
CA SER A 97 -6.42 14.09 7.24
C SER A 97 -6.99 13.88 5.85
N VAL A 98 -6.33 14.42 4.82
CA VAL A 98 -6.77 14.33 3.42
C VAL A 98 -5.91 13.30 2.71
N PHE A 99 -6.58 12.39 2.02
CA PHE A 99 -5.95 11.35 1.20
C PHE A 99 -6.04 11.73 -0.26
N ARG A 100 -4.91 11.68 -0.97
CA ARG A 100 -4.83 12.02 -2.39
C ARG A 100 -3.96 11.03 -3.14
N ILE A 101 -4.35 10.67 -4.35
CA ILE A 101 -3.50 9.91 -5.26
C ILE A 101 -2.56 10.88 -5.98
N LYS A 102 -1.27 10.66 -5.86
CA LYS A 102 -0.21 11.44 -6.51
C LYS A 102 0.74 10.53 -7.27
N SER A 103 1.40 11.10 -8.28
CA SER A 103 2.48 10.43 -9.01
C SER A 103 3.85 10.89 -8.48
N SER A 104 4.79 9.97 -8.46
CA SER A 104 6.19 10.26 -8.16
C SER A 104 6.88 10.82 -9.42
N GLY A 105 6.71 12.11 -9.67
CA GLY A 105 7.14 12.76 -10.91
C GLY A 105 6.19 12.51 -12.08
N PHE A 106 6.65 12.82 -13.30
CA PHE A 106 5.80 12.82 -14.51
C PHE A 106 5.50 11.39 -15.03
N LEU A 107 6.42 10.46 -14.86
CA LEU A 107 6.34 9.06 -15.30
C LEU A 107 6.52 8.06 -14.16
N GLY A 108 6.43 8.50 -12.92
CA GLY A 108 6.65 7.66 -11.76
C GLY A 108 5.40 6.91 -11.31
N ASP A 109 5.61 5.92 -10.45
CA ASP A 109 4.56 5.16 -9.81
C ASP A 109 3.63 6.05 -9.01
N GLN A 110 2.36 5.70 -8.99
CA GLN A 110 1.38 6.39 -8.17
C GLN A 110 1.41 5.88 -6.73
N TYR A 111 1.20 6.78 -5.82
CA TYR A 111 1.14 6.51 -4.38
C TYR A 111 0.01 7.31 -3.72
N ILE A 112 -0.38 6.90 -2.54
CA ILE A 112 -1.36 7.64 -1.75
C ILE A 112 -0.60 8.62 -0.85
N ALA A 113 -0.82 9.90 -1.06
CA ALA A 113 -0.31 10.96 -0.21
C ALA A 113 -1.32 11.26 0.90
N VAL A 114 -0.87 11.22 2.13
CA VAL A 114 -1.64 11.63 3.31
C VAL A 114 -1.17 13.01 3.72
N GLN A 115 -2.08 13.95 3.74
CA GLN A 115 -1.84 15.27 4.29
C GLN A 115 -2.45 15.30 5.70
N PRO A 116 -1.63 15.47 6.74
CA PRO A 116 -2.13 15.51 8.11
C PRO A 116 -3.09 16.68 8.31
N SER A 117 -4.05 16.51 9.20
CA SER A 117 -4.92 17.60 9.62
C SER A 117 -4.12 18.68 10.36
N VAL A 118 -4.47 19.92 10.11
CA VAL A 118 -3.89 21.07 10.85
C VAL A 118 -4.36 21.07 12.31
N THR A 119 -5.54 20.48 12.56
CA THR A 119 -6.09 20.35 13.90
C THR A 119 -5.82 18.94 14.41
N LEU A 120 -5.18 18.81 15.56
CA LEU A 120 -5.02 17.53 16.26
C LEU A 120 -6.41 17.01 16.59
N GLY A 121 -6.92 16.09 15.75
CA GLY A 121 -8.17 15.39 15.95
C GLY A 121 -7.93 14.01 16.57
N ASP A 122 -9.01 13.30 16.85
CA ASP A 122 -8.91 11.91 17.29
C ASP A 122 -8.24 11.04 16.22
N PRO A 123 -7.40 10.06 16.61
CA PRO A 123 -6.82 9.12 15.68
C PRO A 123 -7.90 8.37 14.90
N ILE A 124 -7.64 8.16 13.63
CA ILE A 124 -8.54 7.40 12.74
C ILE A 124 -8.73 5.98 13.27
N LYS A 125 -9.96 5.50 13.30
CA LYS A 125 -10.29 4.13 13.73
C LYS A 125 -10.17 3.15 12.57
N SER A 126 -9.73 1.94 12.89
CA SER A 126 -9.63 0.85 11.91
C SER A 126 -11.03 0.50 11.37
N GLY A 127 -11.12 0.37 10.04
CA GLY A 127 -12.36 0.00 9.34
C GLY A 127 -13.27 1.16 8.92
N GLU A 128 -12.95 2.39 9.30
CA GLU A 128 -13.66 3.57 8.79
C GLU A 128 -13.37 3.83 7.31
N ILE A 129 -14.31 4.48 6.64
CA ILE A 129 -14.23 4.84 5.21
C ILE A 129 -13.92 6.32 5.12
N TYR A 130 -12.84 6.65 4.39
CA TYR A 130 -12.42 8.02 4.13
C TYR A 130 -12.47 8.31 2.63
N GLU A 131 -12.78 9.54 2.29
CA GLU A 131 -12.68 10.00 0.90
C GLU A 131 -11.21 10.14 0.49
N CYS A 132 -10.90 9.62 -0.71
CA CYS A 132 -9.62 9.79 -1.35
C CYS A 132 -9.82 10.56 -2.66
N GLU A 133 -9.16 11.69 -2.77
CA GLU A 133 -9.15 12.44 -4.03
C GLU A 133 -8.36 11.65 -5.08
N GLY A 134 -8.97 11.44 -6.23
CA GLY A 134 -8.36 10.76 -7.38
C GLY A 134 -7.11 11.48 -7.89
N PRO A 135 -6.39 10.86 -8.84
CA PRO A 135 -5.25 11.50 -9.48
C PRO A 135 -5.70 12.78 -10.20
N PHE A 136 -4.79 13.73 -10.21
CA PHE A 136 -5.03 15.02 -10.86
C PHE A 136 -5.20 14.82 -12.37
N ASP A 137 -6.40 15.05 -12.86
CA ASP A 137 -6.74 14.89 -14.26
C ASP A 137 -6.59 16.24 -14.98
N VAL A 138 -5.55 16.34 -15.80
CA VAL A 138 -5.25 17.55 -16.60
C VAL A 138 -6.41 17.86 -17.55
N GLU A 139 -7.15 16.85 -18.02
CA GLU A 139 -8.29 17.04 -18.92
C GLU A 139 -9.44 17.79 -18.25
N GLN A 140 -9.62 17.64 -16.95
CA GLN A 140 -10.65 18.40 -16.21
C GLN A 140 -10.33 19.88 -16.12
N ILE A 141 -9.06 20.24 -16.11
CA ILE A 141 -8.64 21.66 -16.13
C ILE A 141 -8.88 22.25 -17.49
N VAL A 142 -8.52 21.54 -18.55
CA VAL A 142 -8.73 22.01 -19.92
C VAL A 142 -10.21 22.27 -20.19
N ARG A 143 -11.09 21.36 -19.76
CA ARG A 143 -12.56 21.54 -19.87
C ARG A 143 -13.08 22.73 -19.06
N LYS A 144 -12.53 22.96 -17.87
CA LYS A 144 -12.92 24.13 -17.06
C LYS A 144 -12.44 25.45 -17.67
N VAL A 145 -11.36 25.45 -18.40
CA VAL A 145 -10.86 26.65 -19.11
C VAL A 145 -11.72 26.91 -20.34
N ASP A 146 -12.14 25.87 -21.07
CA ASP A 146 -13.03 26.01 -22.24
C ASP A 146 -14.42 26.54 -21.87
N ASP A 147 -14.93 26.18 -20.67
CA ASP A 147 -16.22 26.71 -20.16
C ASP A 147 -16.15 28.17 -19.68
N LEU A 148 -14.96 28.75 -19.57
CA LEU A 148 -14.74 30.14 -19.11
C LEU A 148 -14.42 31.13 -20.26
N VAL A 149 -14.34 30.66 -21.50
CA VAL A 149 -14.13 31.46 -22.72
C VAL A 149 -15.38 31.46 -23.57
#